data_a13420870fddb8bedb77c6b5d332fe0a
#
_entry.id   a13420870fddb8bedb77c6b5d332fe0a
#
_cell.length_a   1.000
_cell.length_b   1.000
_cell.length_c   1.000
_cell.angle_alpha   90.00
_cell.angle_beta   90.00
_cell.angle_gamma   90.00
#
_symmetry.space_group_name_H-M   'P 1'
#
loop_
_entity.id
_entity.type
_entity.pdbx_description
1 polymer ?
#
loop_
_entity_poly.entity_id
_entity_poly.type
_entity_poly.pdbx_seq_one_letter_code
_entity_poly.pdbx_strand_id
1 'polypeptide(L)'
;MYGNNLVPAKYSNQMLVEYIWHEKGSNYSQESFASLIDTWNGMIDEMSCEMNGANILAPREENENFDLLWMIAWPSEEARDDCWFEWLNGNEPEWNEAIEGIIEVDIDNAFLFKTEIGRFPKSWSESDNFIHSYFFCNYKEGADKNTLYDYRADLNAINTLSDNHWYVLLDPTFVPDQVSDFVWLDIWPDESSRNSDLEIWGSSDLPKRAEESFACSNELQGITFDGYNIRS
;
A
#
# COMPACT_ATOMS: atom_id res chain seq x y z
N MET A 1 31.28 -7.52 -10.78
CA MET A 1 30.33 -7.00 -11.77
C MET A 1 28.99 -6.91 -11.03
N TYR A 2 28.61 -5.72 -10.62
CA TYR A 2 27.30 -5.52 -10.00
C TYR A 2 26.27 -5.56 -11.13
N GLY A 3 25.42 -6.59 -11.13
CA GLY A 3 24.29 -6.66 -12.04
C GLY A 3 23.39 -5.44 -11.81
N ASN A 4 23.20 -4.63 -12.84
CA ASN A 4 22.15 -3.63 -12.86
C ASN A 4 20.81 -4.37 -12.80
N ASN A 5 20.26 -4.55 -11.60
CA ASN A 5 18.85 -4.85 -11.44
C ASN A 5 18.10 -3.60 -11.88
N LEU A 6 17.79 -3.54 -13.18
CA LEU A 6 16.92 -2.52 -13.72
C LEU A 6 15.57 -2.68 -13.01
N VAL A 7 15.25 -1.70 -12.18
CA VAL A 7 13.91 -1.53 -11.61
C VAL A 7 12.94 -1.56 -12.78
N PRO A 8 11.94 -2.45 -12.79
CA PRO A 8 10.90 -2.37 -13.80
C PRO A 8 10.35 -0.94 -13.86
N ALA A 9 10.12 -0.39 -15.05
CA ALA A 9 9.69 0.99 -15.23
C ALA A 9 8.42 1.32 -14.43
N LYS A 10 7.56 0.31 -14.20
CA LYS A 10 6.34 0.43 -13.38
C LYS A 10 6.57 0.67 -11.88
N TYR A 11 7.78 0.58 -11.38
CA TYR A 11 8.16 0.82 -9.98
C TYR A 11 9.19 1.95 -9.87
N SER A 12 9.06 3.00 -10.67
CA SER A 12 9.92 4.18 -10.57
C SER A 12 9.68 4.92 -9.23
N ASN A 13 10.66 5.70 -8.75
CA ASN A 13 10.53 6.54 -7.56
C ASN A 13 9.50 7.69 -7.70
N GLN A 14 8.76 7.74 -8.80
CA GLN A 14 7.68 8.71 -9.05
C GLN A 14 6.29 8.07 -9.00
N MET A 15 6.20 6.79 -8.63
CA MET A 15 4.93 6.10 -8.49
C MET A 15 4.12 6.72 -7.35
N LEU A 16 2.81 6.86 -7.57
CA LEU A 16 1.86 7.25 -6.55
C LEU A 16 1.01 6.05 -6.16
N VAL A 17 0.54 6.04 -4.94
CA VAL A 17 -0.48 5.09 -4.47
C VAL A 17 -1.64 5.86 -3.88
N GLU A 18 -2.84 5.43 -4.21
CA GLU A 18 -4.09 5.99 -3.74
C GLU A 18 -4.86 4.94 -2.98
N TYR A 19 -5.35 5.28 -1.80
CA TYR A 19 -6.14 4.41 -0.94
C TYR A 19 -7.53 5.01 -0.81
N ILE A 20 -8.55 4.25 -1.21
CA ILE A 20 -9.95 4.65 -1.15
C ILE A 20 -10.61 3.76 -0.11
N TRP A 21 -11.24 4.39 0.88
CA TRP A 21 -11.93 3.69 1.97
C TRP A 21 -13.28 3.18 1.52
N HIS A 22 -13.63 1.98 1.96
CA HIS A 22 -14.91 1.37 1.66
C HIS A 22 -15.47 0.68 2.90
N GLU A 23 -16.79 0.78 3.06
CA GLU A 23 -17.55 -0.01 4.02
C GLU A 23 -18.30 -1.12 3.28
N LYS A 24 -18.59 -2.23 3.98
CA LYS A 24 -19.40 -3.32 3.44
C LYS A 24 -20.86 -2.97 3.52
N GLY A 25 -21.55 -3.07 2.40
CA GLY A 25 -23.00 -2.91 2.32
C GLY A 25 -23.76 -4.14 2.84
N SER A 26 -25.09 -4.01 2.94
CA SER A 26 -25.97 -5.05 3.48
C SER A 26 -26.01 -6.35 2.66
N ASN A 27 -25.63 -6.29 1.39
CA ASN A 27 -25.61 -7.41 0.44
C ASN A 27 -24.17 -7.90 0.18
N TYR A 28 -23.19 -7.44 0.98
CA TYR A 28 -21.81 -7.87 0.83
C TYR A 28 -21.68 -9.37 1.05
N SER A 29 -21.02 -10.01 0.13
CA SER A 29 -20.50 -11.38 0.25
C SER A 29 -19.22 -11.49 -0.56
N GLN A 30 -18.41 -12.49 -0.30
CA GLN A 30 -17.19 -12.72 -1.11
C GLN A 30 -17.52 -12.90 -2.61
N GLU A 31 -18.64 -13.55 -2.91
CA GLU A 31 -19.07 -13.79 -4.29
C GLU A 31 -19.55 -12.49 -4.98
N SER A 32 -20.39 -11.67 -4.30
CA SER A 32 -20.84 -10.39 -4.86
C SER A 32 -19.67 -9.43 -5.04
N PHE A 33 -18.72 -9.42 -4.10
CA PHE A 33 -17.55 -8.56 -4.18
C PHE A 33 -16.57 -9.02 -5.28
N ALA A 34 -16.36 -10.32 -5.46
CA ALA A 34 -15.55 -10.83 -6.58
C ALA A 34 -16.17 -10.44 -7.93
N SER A 35 -17.49 -10.58 -8.09
CA SER A 35 -18.20 -10.14 -9.30
C SER A 35 -18.09 -8.62 -9.52
N LEU A 36 -18.07 -7.85 -8.45
CA LEU A 36 -17.87 -6.39 -8.53
C LEU A 36 -16.45 -6.03 -9.01
N ILE A 37 -15.43 -6.76 -8.55
CA ILE A 37 -14.03 -6.61 -9.02
C ILE A 37 -13.95 -6.91 -10.53
N ASP A 38 -14.61 -7.98 -11.00
CA ASP A 38 -14.64 -8.31 -12.42
C ASP A 38 -15.33 -7.19 -13.24
N THR A 39 -16.43 -6.62 -12.72
CA THR A 39 -17.12 -5.50 -13.33
C THR A 39 -16.20 -4.27 -13.42
N TRP A 40 -15.53 -3.91 -12.34
CA TRP A 40 -14.58 -2.81 -12.31
C TRP A 40 -13.44 -2.99 -13.33
N ASN A 41 -12.84 -4.19 -13.38
CA ASN A 41 -11.80 -4.50 -14.35
C ASN A 41 -12.31 -4.36 -15.80
N GLY A 42 -13.54 -4.81 -16.07
CA GLY A 42 -14.18 -4.63 -17.39
C GLY A 42 -14.32 -3.15 -17.77
N MET A 43 -14.78 -2.31 -16.84
CA MET A 43 -14.88 -0.86 -17.06
C MET A 43 -13.51 -0.22 -17.32
N ILE A 44 -12.49 -0.59 -16.53
CA ILE A 44 -11.12 -0.07 -16.72
C ILE A 44 -10.53 -0.51 -18.07
N ASP A 45 -10.83 -1.73 -18.55
CA ASP A 45 -10.36 -2.24 -19.84
C ASP A 45 -10.94 -1.47 -21.03
N GLU A 46 -12.11 -0.87 -20.86
CA GLU A 46 -12.76 -0.02 -21.87
C GLU A 46 -12.26 1.44 -21.87
N MET A 47 -11.50 1.83 -20.84
CA MET A 47 -10.94 3.17 -20.66
C MET A 47 -9.50 3.27 -21.15
N SER A 48 -9.06 4.50 -21.40
CA SER A 48 -7.65 4.82 -21.69
C SER A 48 -6.80 4.99 -20.42
N CYS A 49 -7.16 4.31 -19.35
CA CYS A 49 -6.64 4.49 -18.01
C CYS A 49 -5.29 3.80 -17.84
N GLU A 50 -4.24 4.56 -17.59
CA GLU A 50 -2.91 4.02 -17.28
C GLU A 50 -2.75 3.86 -15.76
N MET A 51 -2.62 2.62 -15.29
CA MET A 51 -2.29 2.31 -13.89
C MET A 51 -1.23 1.21 -13.81
N ASN A 52 -0.48 1.21 -12.71
CA ASN A 52 0.55 0.18 -12.47
C ASN A 52 -0.05 -1.07 -11.83
N GLY A 53 -1.27 -0.99 -11.30
CA GLY A 53 -2.01 -2.08 -10.71
C GLY A 53 -2.99 -1.63 -9.66
N ALA A 54 -3.81 -2.56 -9.18
CA ALA A 54 -4.76 -2.32 -8.09
C ALA A 54 -4.85 -3.52 -7.16
N ASN A 55 -5.13 -3.24 -5.90
CA ASN A 55 -5.23 -4.25 -4.85
C ASN A 55 -6.41 -3.94 -3.91
N ILE A 56 -6.95 -4.99 -3.31
CA ILE A 56 -7.85 -4.88 -2.16
C ILE A 56 -7.04 -5.21 -0.90
N LEU A 57 -7.19 -4.38 0.13
CA LEU A 57 -6.57 -4.57 1.43
C LEU A 57 -7.67 -4.77 2.47
N ALA A 58 -7.71 -5.95 3.08
CA ALA A 58 -8.63 -6.29 4.15
C ALA A 58 -7.89 -6.17 5.50
N PRO A 59 -8.32 -5.28 6.41
CA PRO A 59 -7.67 -5.14 7.70
C PRO A 59 -7.85 -6.43 8.52
N ARG A 60 -6.79 -6.85 9.23
CA ARG A 60 -6.84 -8.03 10.11
C ARG A 60 -7.56 -7.76 11.43
N GLU A 61 -7.64 -6.51 11.81
CA GLU A 61 -8.38 -6.05 12.98
C GLU A 61 -9.51 -5.13 12.51
N GLU A 62 -10.62 -5.13 13.23
CA GLU A 62 -11.76 -4.24 12.94
C GLU A 62 -11.31 -2.78 12.99
N ASN A 63 -11.76 -1.99 12.03
CA ASN A 63 -11.52 -0.57 11.92
C ASN A 63 -12.86 0.17 11.91
N GLU A 64 -12.96 1.26 12.68
CA GLU A 64 -14.20 2.04 12.78
C GLU A 64 -14.48 2.91 11.54
N ASN A 65 -13.46 3.09 10.66
CA ASN A 65 -13.56 4.01 9.54
C ASN A 65 -13.76 3.30 8.18
N PHE A 66 -13.39 2.02 8.10
CA PHE A 66 -13.50 1.25 6.85
C PHE A 66 -13.45 -0.25 7.10
N ASP A 67 -14.05 -1.03 6.23
CA ASP A 67 -13.98 -2.50 6.21
C ASP A 67 -12.92 -3.02 5.23
N LEU A 68 -12.59 -2.24 4.20
CA LEU A 68 -11.55 -2.55 3.21
C LEU A 68 -11.03 -1.27 2.56
N LEU A 69 -9.81 -1.38 2.00
CA LEU A 69 -9.23 -0.32 1.18
C LEU A 69 -9.09 -0.81 -0.25
N TRP A 70 -9.47 0.05 -1.20
CA TRP A 70 -9.14 -0.13 -2.61
C TRP A 70 -7.87 0.68 -2.89
N MET A 71 -6.77 -0.01 -3.16
CA MET A 71 -5.49 0.62 -3.43
C MET A 71 -5.21 0.61 -4.92
N ILE A 72 -4.90 1.77 -5.48
CA ILE A 72 -4.52 1.93 -6.88
C ILE A 72 -3.10 2.50 -6.95
N ALA A 73 -2.25 1.87 -7.76
CA ALA A 73 -0.91 2.36 -8.04
C ALA A 73 -0.88 3.07 -9.39
N TRP A 74 -0.44 4.32 -9.38
CA TRP A 74 -0.42 5.20 -10.56
C TRP A 74 1.02 5.44 -11.04
N PRO A 75 1.28 5.47 -12.37
CA PRO A 75 2.59 5.82 -12.89
C PRO A 75 2.94 7.30 -12.69
N SER A 76 1.93 8.18 -12.65
CA SER A 76 2.09 9.63 -12.47
C SER A 76 0.78 10.25 -11.98
N GLU A 77 0.83 11.50 -11.52
CA GLU A 77 -0.33 12.31 -11.16
C GLU A 77 -1.20 12.61 -12.40
N GLU A 78 -0.59 12.86 -13.55
CA GLU A 78 -1.29 13.09 -14.82
C GLU A 78 -2.11 11.86 -15.22
N ALA A 79 -1.52 10.65 -15.18
CA ALA A 79 -2.23 9.42 -15.51
C ALA A 79 -3.42 9.16 -14.56
N ARG A 80 -3.25 9.46 -13.27
CA ARG A 80 -4.33 9.41 -12.28
C ARG A 80 -5.46 10.37 -12.62
N ASP A 81 -5.13 11.63 -12.85
CA ASP A 81 -6.11 12.68 -13.10
C ASP A 81 -6.88 12.45 -14.41
N ASP A 82 -6.19 11.98 -15.46
CA ASP A 82 -6.83 11.60 -16.70
C ASP A 82 -7.79 10.42 -16.53
N CYS A 83 -7.38 9.40 -15.76
CA CYS A 83 -8.23 8.24 -15.46
C CYS A 83 -9.46 8.63 -14.64
N TRP A 84 -9.29 9.44 -13.57
CA TRP A 84 -10.42 9.94 -12.79
C TRP A 84 -11.36 10.82 -13.62
N PHE A 85 -10.80 11.66 -14.50
CA PHE A 85 -11.63 12.50 -15.38
C PHE A 85 -12.50 11.63 -16.32
N GLU A 86 -11.92 10.60 -16.93
CA GLU A 86 -12.68 9.68 -17.80
C GLU A 86 -13.73 8.90 -17.01
N TRP A 87 -13.37 8.38 -15.82
CA TRP A 87 -14.28 7.67 -14.92
C TRP A 87 -15.50 8.50 -14.54
N LEU A 88 -15.30 9.70 -14.03
CA LEU A 88 -16.37 10.60 -13.58
C LEU A 88 -17.30 11.07 -14.72
N ASN A 89 -16.79 11.12 -15.95
CA ASN A 89 -17.58 11.55 -17.11
C ASN A 89 -18.26 10.38 -17.87
N GLY A 90 -17.89 9.14 -17.59
CA GLY A 90 -18.38 7.96 -18.31
C GLY A 90 -18.95 6.86 -17.42
N ASN A 91 -18.16 6.34 -16.51
CA ASN A 91 -18.43 5.07 -15.83
C ASN A 91 -19.07 5.23 -14.44
N GLU A 92 -18.98 6.41 -13.81
CA GLU A 92 -19.48 6.62 -12.45
C GLU A 92 -20.96 6.22 -12.27
N PRO A 93 -21.92 6.55 -13.17
CA PRO A 93 -23.30 6.17 -12.97
C PRO A 93 -23.52 4.66 -12.97
N GLU A 94 -22.87 3.92 -13.87
CA GLU A 94 -22.96 2.46 -13.95
C GLU A 94 -22.27 1.80 -12.75
N TRP A 95 -21.13 2.35 -12.33
CA TRP A 95 -20.43 1.91 -11.12
C TRP A 95 -21.28 2.07 -9.87
N ASN A 96 -21.96 3.23 -9.72
CA ASN A 96 -22.85 3.48 -8.57
C ASN A 96 -24.03 2.49 -8.52
N GLU A 97 -24.54 2.04 -9.67
CA GLU A 97 -25.53 0.97 -9.71
C GLU A 97 -24.91 -0.38 -9.32
N ALA A 98 -23.70 -0.67 -9.79
CA ALA A 98 -23.03 -1.94 -9.54
C ALA A 98 -22.66 -2.15 -8.05
N ILE A 99 -22.26 -1.09 -7.35
CA ILE A 99 -21.88 -1.16 -5.92
C ILE A 99 -23.09 -1.19 -4.99
N GLU A 100 -24.30 -0.88 -5.43
CA GLU A 100 -25.48 -0.70 -4.59
C GLU A 100 -25.70 -1.88 -3.63
N GLY A 101 -25.57 -1.62 -2.33
CA GLY A 101 -25.72 -2.59 -1.26
C GLY A 101 -24.53 -3.57 -1.12
N ILE A 102 -23.54 -3.57 -2.00
CA ILE A 102 -22.35 -4.43 -1.91
C ILE A 102 -21.26 -3.73 -1.11
N ILE A 103 -20.89 -2.52 -1.54
CA ILE A 103 -19.94 -1.66 -0.82
C ILE A 103 -20.48 -0.22 -0.80
N GLU A 104 -20.03 0.53 0.18
CA GLU A 104 -20.24 1.98 0.25
C GLU A 104 -18.90 2.67 0.10
N VAL A 105 -18.85 3.74 -0.67
CA VAL A 105 -17.65 4.54 -0.91
C VAL A 105 -17.93 6.00 -0.63
N ASP A 106 -17.03 6.63 0.09
CA ASP A 106 -16.96 8.09 0.22
C ASP A 106 -15.68 8.56 -0.46
N ILE A 107 -15.82 9.22 -1.60
CA ILE A 107 -14.68 9.69 -2.39
C ILE A 107 -13.85 10.76 -1.65
N ASP A 108 -14.41 11.42 -0.66
CA ASP A 108 -13.67 12.35 0.21
C ASP A 108 -12.65 11.60 1.10
N ASN A 109 -12.81 10.28 1.25
CA ASN A 109 -11.88 9.37 1.90
C ASN A 109 -10.94 8.65 0.91
N ALA A 110 -10.50 9.35 -0.11
CA ALA A 110 -9.44 8.93 -1.03
C ALA A 110 -8.13 9.65 -0.70
N PHE A 111 -7.09 8.88 -0.38
CA PHE A 111 -5.81 9.41 0.13
C PHE A 111 -4.66 9.04 -0.80
N LEU A 112 -4.07 10.07 -1.42
CA LEU A 112 -2.98 9.92 -2.39
C LEU A 112 -1.62 10.15 -1.72
N PHE A 113 -0.66 9.25 -1.99
CA PHE A 113 0.71 9.33 -1.48
C PHE A 113 1.73 9.21 -2.61
N LYS A 114 2.81 9.98 -2.49
CA LYS A 114 4.05 9.70 -3.23
C LYS A 114 4.79 8.57 -2.57
N THR A 115 5.44 7.72 -3.36
CA THR A 115 6.21 6.60 -2.85
C THR A 115 7.70 6.82 -3.01
N GLU A 116 8.48 6.44 -1.99
CA GLU A 116 9.92 6.26 -2.08
C GLU A 116 10.23 4.79 -1.75
N ILE A 117 10.72 4.04 -2.74
CA ILE A 117 11.05 2.63 -2.53
C ILE A 117 12.32 2.54 -1.68
N GLY A 118 12.19 1.90 -0.51
CA GLY A 118 13.29 1.72 0.44
C GLY A 118 14.08 0.45 0.21
N ARG A 119 13.40 -0.62 -0.23
CA ARG A 119 13.98 -1.91 -0.58
C ARG A 119 13.19 -2.51 -1.74
N PHE A 120 13.90 -2.96 -2.77
CA PHE A 120 13.32 -3.77 -3.83
C PHE A 120 13.39 -5.24 -3.46
N PRO A 121 12.35 -6.03 -3.78
CA PRO A 121 12.44 -7.47 -3.68
C PRO A 121 13.50 -7.98 -4.66
N LYS A 122 14.23 -9.04 -4.28
CA LYS A 122 15.17 -9.72 -5.20
C LYS A 122 14.42 -10.55 -6.23
N SER A 123 13.23 -11.02 -5.88
CA SER A 123 12.28 -11.69 -6.77
C SER A 123 10.85 -11.27 -6.42
N TRP A 124 10.01 -11.17 -7.45
CA TRP A 124 8.59 -10.88 -7.25
C TRP A 124 7.84 -12.17 -6.90
N SER A 125 6.86 -12.06 -6.01
CA SER A 125 5.95 -13.16 -5.73
C SER A 125 5.09 -13.45 -6.95
N GLU A 126 4.81 -14.74 -7.20
CA GLU A 126 3.81 -15.17 -8.18
C GLU A 126 2.40 -15.24 -7.56
N SER A 127 2.29 -15.03 -6.24
CA SER A 127 1.02 -15.03 -5.51
C SER A 127 0.31 -13.70 -5.70
N ASP A 128 -0.99 -13.76 -5.94
CA ASP A 128 -1.87 -12.59 -5.91
C ASP A 128 -2.13 -12.10 -4.48
N ASN A 129 -1.80 -12.90 -3.47
CA ASN A 129 -1.96 -12.55 -2.07
C ASN A 129 -0.64 -12.05 -1.48
N PHE A 130 -0.74 -11.09 -0.59
CA PHE A 130 0.40 -10.54 0.15
C PHE A 130 -0.04 -9.98 1.50
N ILE A 131 0.92 -9.66 2.36
CA ILE A 131 0.69 -9.01 3.64
C ILE A 131 1.26 -7.60 3.56
N HIS A 132 0.54 -6.64 4.08
CA HIS A 132 0.78 -5.23 3.98
C HIS A 132 0.66 -4.59 5.38
N SER A 133 1.73 -3.98 5.88
CA SER A 133 1.74 -3.37 7.21
C SER A 133 2.21 -1.93 7.16
N TYR A 134 1.47 -1.03 7.82
CA TYR A 134 1.79 0.39 7.92
C TYR A 134 2.34 0.73 9.30
N PHE A 135 3.28 1.69 9.32
CA PHE A 135 3.80 2.32 10.52
C PHE A 135 3.86 3.83 10.31
N PHE A 136 3.08 4.55 11.10
CA PHE A 136 3.06 6.02 11.10
C PHE A 136 4.05 6.48 12.17
N CYS A 137 5.14 7.13 11.76
CA CYS A 137 6.29 7.36 12.63
C CYS A 137 6.67 8.83 12.68
N ASN A 138 7.13 9.26 13.88
CA ASN A 138 7.76 10.55 14.10
C ASN A 138 9.20 10.36 14.61
N TYR A 139 10.08 11.31 14.29
CA TYR A 139 11.42 11.31 14.83
C TYR A 139 11.40 11.67 16.32
N LYS A 140 12.13 10.92 17.13
CA LYS A 140 12.41 11.28 18.52
C LYS A 140 13.49 12.35 18.59
N GLU A 141 13.65 12.95 19.78
CA GLU A 141 14.69 13.98 20.02
C GLU A 141 16.08 13.48 19.61
N GLY A 142 16.72 14.25 18.73
CA GLY A 142 18.06 13.93 18.19
C GLY A 142 18.05 13.03 16.95
N ALA A 143 16.90 12.50 16.53
CA ALA A 143 16.74 11.77 15.27
C ALA A 143 16.21 12.69 14.17
N ASP A 144 16.53 12.36 12.92
CA ASP A 144 16.10 13.07 11.74
C ASP A 144 16.06 12.14 10.51
N LYS A 145 15.86 12.73 9.34
CA LYS A 145 15.85 12.01 8.07
C LYS A 145 17.16 11.26 7.79
N ASN A 146 18.31 11.75 8.26
CA ASN A 146 19.58 11.04 8.08
C ASN A 146 19.63 9.80 8.97
N THR A 147 19.10 9.88 10.19
CA THR A 147 18.95 8.73 11.10
C THR A 147 18.10 7.63 10.44
N LEU A 148 17.02 8.01 9.75
CA LEU A 148 16.19 7.07 8.99
C LEU A 148 16.95 6.45 7.82
N TYR A 149 17.73 7.24 7.07
CA TYR A 149 18.54 6.70 5.97
C TYR A 149 19.61 5.71 6.46
N ASP A 150 20.28 6.00 7.56
CA ASP A 150 21.28 5.10 8.18
C ASP A 150 20.61 3.80 8.66
N TYR A 151 19.45 3.90 9.31
CA TYR A 151 18.64 2.74 9.71
C TYR A 151 18.27 1.87 8.52
N ARG A 152 17.79 2.47 7.42
CA ARG A 152 17.43 1.77 6.18
C ARG A 152 18.64 1.10 5.53
N ALA A 153 19.80 1.75 5.56
CA ALA A 153 21.02 1.18 5.00
C ALA A 153 21.42 -0.11 5.74
N ASP A 154 21.33 -0.12 7.06
CA ASP A 154 21.64 -1.30 7.89
C ASP A 154 20.60 -2.41 7.72
N LEU A 155 19.29 -2.07 7.65
CA LEU A 155 18.24 -3.03 7.35
C LEU A 155 18.46 -3.68 5.97
N ASN A 156 18.80 -2.88 4.96
CA ASN A 156 19.05 -3.37 3.61
C ASN A 156 20.33 -4.22 3.50
N ALA A 157 21.27 -4.08 4.45
CA ALA A 157 22.47 -4.91 4.52
C ALA A 157 22.18 -6.33 5.05
N ILE A 158 21.03 -6.58 5.66
CA ILE A 158 20.62 -7.92 6.10
C ILE A 158 20.29 -8.78 4.88
N ASN A 159 21.20 -9.69 4.53
CA ASN A 159 21.07 -10.53 3.34
C ASN A 159 20.14 -11.74 3.52
N THR A 160 19.74 -12.04 4.75
CA THR A 160 18.92 -13.19 5.13
C THR A 160 17.44 -12.89 5.17
N LEU A 161 17.02 -11.63 4.98
CA LEU A 161 15.62 -11.29 4.80
C LEU A 161 15.06 -11.95 3.54
N SER A 162 13.78 -12.23 3.56
CA SER A 162 13.03 -12.82 2.45
C SER A 162 13.32 -12.10 1.12
N ASP A 163 13.52 -12.87 0.07
CA ASP A 163 13.82 -12.34 -1.26
C ASP A 163 12.64 -11.59 -1.88
N ASN A 164 11.43 -11.87 -1.42
CA ASN A 164 10.19 -11.20 -1.87
C ASN A 164 9.76 -10.04 -0.97
N HIS A 165 10.43 -9.83 0.18
CA HIS A 165 10.15 -8.69 1.05
C HIS A 165 10.61 -7.39 0.41
N TRP A 166 9.75 -6.39 0.44
CA TRP A 166 10.06 -5.02 0.07
C TRP A 166 9.35 -4.02 0.96
N TYR A 167 9.83 -2.80 0.99
CA TYR A 167 9.18 -1.72 1.70
C TYR A 167 9.28 -0.40 0.94
N VAL A 168 8.33 0.47 1.21
CA VAL A 168 8.27 1.84 0.70
C VAL A 168 8.05 2.82 1.84
N LEU A 169 8.48 4.06 1.63
CA LEU A 169 8.04 5.20 2.42
C LEU A 169 6.95 5.92 1.64
N LEU A 170 5.93 6.38 2.36
CA LEU A 170 4.82 7.12 1.81
C LEU A 170 4.88 8.57 2.29
N ASP A 171 4.71 9.51 1.35
CA ASP A 171 4.64 10.95 1.61
C ASP A 171 3.25 11.44 1.16
N PRO A 172 2.38 11.91 2.09
CA PRO A 172 1.04 12.33 1.74
C PRO A 172 1.06 13.56 0.82
N THR A 173 0.20 13.58 -0.19
CA THR A 173 -0.01 14.75 -1.07
C THR A 173 -1.08 15.71 -0.53
N PHE A 174 -1.69 15.35 0.58
CA PHE A 174 -2.72 16.12 1.31
C PHE A 174 -2.20 16.54 2.69
N VAL A 175 -2.95 17.37 3.39
CA VAL A 175 -2.62 17.76 4.77
C VAL A 175 -3.34 16.80 5.72
N PRO A 176 -2.64 15.83 6.33
CA PRO A 176 -3.28 14.90 7.25
C PRO A 176 -3.67 15.59 8.57
N ASP A 177 -4.71 15.08 9.23
CA ASP A 177 -5.14 15.55 10.56
C ASP A 177 -4.06 15.29 11.62
N GLN A 178 -3.34 14.18 11.49
CA GLN A 178 -2.17 13.85 12.30
C GLN A 178 -0.94 13.79 11.40
N VAL A 179 0.03 14.64 11.69
CA VAL A 179 1.29 14.71 10.92
C VAL A 179 2.24 13.65 11.44
N SER A 180 2.66 12.74 10.55
CA SER A 180 3.79 11.84 10.77
C SER A 180 4.99 12.35 9.96
N ASP A 181 6.21 12.19 10.51
CA ASP A 181 7.43 12.56 9.79
C ASP A 181 7.69 11.63 8.61
N PHE A 182 7.24 10.36 8.72
CA PHE A 182 7.24 9.39 7.63
C PHE A 182 6.21 8.28 7.87
N VAL A 183 5.72 7.69 6.80
CA VAL A 183 4.91 6.47 6.84
C VAL A 183 5.72 5.36 6.20
N TRP A 184 5.98 4.30 6.96
CA TRP A 184 6.68 3.10 6.52
C TRP A 184 5.66 2.02 6.19
N LEU A 185 5.84 1.37 5.06
CA LEU A 185 4.98 0.32 4.55
C LEU A 185 5.81 -0.90 4.19
N ASP A 186 5.64 -1.98 4.93
CA ASP A 186 6.24 -3.29 4.61
C ASP A 186 5.27 -4.17 3.82
N ILE A 187 5.83 -4.96 2.91
CA ILE A 187 5.07 -5.89 2.07
C ILE A 187 5.80 -7.25 2.03
N TRP A 188 5.07 -8.31 2.38
CA TRP A 188 5.55 -9.69 2.33
C TRP A 188 4.63 -10.56 1.49
N PRO A 189 5.16 -11.63 0.83
CA PRO A 189 4.34 -12.54 0.02
C PRO A 189 3.40 -13.39 0.87
N ASP A 190 3.78 -13.67 2.12
CA ASP A 190 3.05 -14.58 3.02
C ASP A 190 3.48 -14.40 4.49
N GLU A 191 2.71 -15.02 5.39
CA GLU A 191 2.94 -14.98 6.85
C GLU A 191 4.26 -15.67 7.27
N SER A 192 4.69 -16.70 6.57
CA SER A 192 5.94 -17.40 6.88
C SER A 192 7.13 -16.50 6.64
N SER A 193 7.15 -15.81 5.49
CA SER A 193 8.17 -14.83 5.13
C SER A 193 8.19 -13.67 6.12
N ARG A 194 7.00 -13.14 6.46
CA ARG A 194 6.86 -12.07 7.44
C ARG A 194 7.43 -12.48 8.80
N ASN A 195 7.03 -13.61 9.33
CA ASN A 195 7.45 -14.08 10.65
C ASN A 195 8.96 -14.35 10.69
N SER A 196 9.52 -14.95 9.63
CA SER A 196 10.96 -15.16 9.49
C SER A 196 11.74 -13.84 9.49
N ASP A 197 11.28 -12.85 8.74
CA ASP A 197 11.93 -11.54 8.64
C ASP A 197 11.84 -10.77 9.97
N LEU A 198 10.70 -10.86 10.67
CA LEU A 198 10.54 -10.26 12.00
C LEU A 198 11.46 -10.92 13.05
N GLU A 199 11.68 -12.25 12.97
CA GLU A 199 12.62 -12.95 13.83
C GLU A 199 14.08 -12.52 13.56
N ILE A 200 14.47 -12.42 12.28
CA ILE A 200 15.79 -11.93 11.86
C ILE A 200 16.01 -10.49 12.33
N TRP A 201 15.05 -9.59 12.07
CA TRP A 201 15.09 -8.21 12.53
C TRP A 201 15.16 -8.14 14.06
N GLY A 202 14.30 -8.89 14.76
CA GLY A 202 14.24 -8.95 16.22
C GLY A 202 15.52 -9.46 16.89
N SER A 203 16.33 -10.24 16.16
CA SER A 203 17.61 -10.78 16.63
C SER A 203 18.80 -9.83 16.41
N SER A 204 18.58 -8.70 15.72
CA SER A 204 19.57 -7.67 15.43
C SER A 204 19.52 -6.53 16.47
N ASP A 205 20.33 -5.50 16.29
CA ASP A 205 20.26 -4.26 17.07
C ASP A 205 19.22 -3.24 16.54
N LEU A 206 18.62 -3.53 15.38
CA LEU A 206 17.67 -2.64 14.71
C LEU A 206 16.40 -2.34 15.54
N PRO A 207 15.77 -3.28 16.23
CA PRO A 207 14.61 -2.98 17.08
C PRO A 207 14.92 -1.91 18.13
N LYS A 208 16.06 -2.04 18.81
CA LYS A 208 16.49 -1.07 19.82
C LYS A 208 16.75 0.30 19.20
N ARG A 209 17.42 0.34 18.05
CA ARG A 209 17.67 1.60 17.33
C ARG A 209 16.38 2.25 16.84
N ALA A 210 15.43 1.46 16.33
CA ALA A 210 14.11 1.96 15.97
C ALA A 210 13.40 2.56 17.17
N GLU A 211 13.38 1.85 18.31
CA GLU A 211 12.78 2.33 19.55
C GLU A 211 13.46 3.62 20.08
N GLU A 212 14.76 3.73 19.97
CA GLU A 212 15.50 4.93 20.40
C GLU A 212 15.28 6.14 19.49
N SER A 213 15.05 5.91 18.17
CA SER A 213 15.03 6.96 17.16
C SER A 213 13.63 7.36 16.70
N PHE A 214 12.65 6.45 16.75
CA PHE A 214 11.33 6.65 16.15
C PHE A 214 10.22 6.40 17.17
N ALA A 215 9.18 7.21 17.09
CA ALA A 215 7.89 6.99 17.75
C ALA A 215 6.87 6.61 16.68
N CYS A 216 6.63 5.30 16.52
CA CYS A 216 5.66 4.80 15.56
C CYS A 216 4.35 4.51 16.27
N SER A 217 3.27 5.10 15.77
CA SER A 217 1.93 4.94 16.31
C SER A 217 1.25 3.75 15.67
N ASN A 218 0.63 2.93 16.51
CA ASN A 218 -0.29 1.86 16.12
C ASN A 218 -1.75 2.28 16.37
N GLU A 219 -2.02 3.59 16.45
CA GLU A 219 -3.34 4.13 16.79
C GLU A 219 -4.38 3.87 15.70
N LEU A 220 -3.95 3.61 14.46
CA LEU A 220 -4.84 3.08 13.44
C LEU A 220 -5.02 1.59 13.66
N GLN A 221 -6.16 1.19 14.20
CA GLN A 221 -6.58 -0.21 14.22
C GLN A 221 -6.51 -0.75 12.78
N GLY A 222 -6.01 -1.98 12.62
CA GLY A 222 -5.85 -2.57 11.29
C GLY A 222 -4.65 -2.07 10.49
N ILE A 223 -3.53 -1.81 11.17
CA ILE A 223 -2.25 -1.46 10.50
C ILE A 223 -1.69 -2.60 9.65
N THR A 224 -2.15 -3.82 9.83
CA THR A 224 -1.79 -4.99 9.02
C THR A 224 -3.00 -5.47 8.24
N PHE A 225 -2.78 -5.67 6.96
CA PHE A 225 -3.80 -6.06 6.00
C PHE A 225 -3.42 -7.35 5.29
N ASP A 226 -4.41 -8.16 4.97
CA ASP A 226 -4.32 -9.17 3.93
C ASP A 226 -4.61 -8.48 2.59
N GLY A 227 -3.63 -8.51 1.69
CA GLY A 227 -3.71 -7.87 0.39
C GLY A 227 -4.02 -8.87 -0.71
N TYR A 228 -4.81 -8.45 -1.69
CA TYR A 228 -5.23 -9.23 -2.85
C TYR A 228 -5.02 -8.41 -4.11
N ASN A 229 -4.20 -8.90 -5.04
CA ASN A 229 -4.02 -8.27 -6.34
C ASN A 229 -5.28 -8.47 -7.17
N ILE A 230 -5.86 -7.40 -7.67
CA ILE A 230 -7.06 -7.41 -8.51
C ILE A 230 -6.78 -6.93 -9.93
N ARG A 231 -5.63 -6.30 -10.16
CA ARG A 231 -5.14 -5.83 -11.47
C ARG A 231 -3.63 -5.67 -11.46
N SER A 232 -2.94 -6.17 -12.52
CA SER A 232 -1.48 -6.14 -12.69
C SER A 232 -1.09 -5.41 -13.98
#